data_94ed14d6402de3f1d6f3416bb76474df
#
_entry.id   94ed14d6402de3f1d6f3416bb76474df
#
_cell.length_a   1.000
_cell.length_b   1.000
_cell.length_c   1.000
_cell.angle_alpha   90.00
_cell.angle_beta   90.00
_cell.angle_gamma   90.00
#
_symmetry.space_group_name_H-M   'P 1'
#
loop_
_entity.id
_entity.type
_entity.pdbx_description
1 polymer ?
#
loop_
_entity_poly.entity_id
_entity_poly.type
_entity_poly.pdbx_seq_one_letter_code
_entity_poly.pdbx_strand_id
1 'polypeptide(L)'
;MKQQITGKLAAARRINICVDIWTKWGMSASFFGITAHFFSRSDHKRHRVTIAVKRMPSPHTADRVSELVKTVLQDWEIPEEKVGSVLTDNGSNMVAAFKQQVCSADEDDIDGRESTAEESNDMYDTEMETGETETRLADEVQKEIDDFDDKEIEHNVAFCQFSRMSCFAHTLQLVIRRFDGIRCIQHVLGKAHTLVSKVNKSTKATERLIQLAQKKLVNACPTRWSSTYLLVDRLLEVRQHLTTVLEELEWDNLQNTDWKQLDSIRDILSPFAIYTSLISGEDFTTVSCVVPILMELKMHLEEMKKPGLSTAAALLQSELHN
;
A
#
# COMPACT_ATOMS: atom_id res chain seq x y z
N MET A 1 25.59 -19.77 -10.79
CA MET A 1 24.67 -19.08 -9.83
C MET A 1 23.35 -19.84 -9.69
N LYS A 2 22.56 -20.10 -10.76
CA LYS A 2 21.25 -20.82 -10.65
C LYS A 2 21.42 -22.18 -9.94
N GLN A 3 22.35 -23.04 -10.36
CA GLN A 3 22.62 -24.35 -9.75
C GLN A 3 22.93 -24.29 -8.24
N GLN A 4 23.69 -23.29 -7.79
CA GLN A 4 23.97 -23.12 -6.35
C GLN A 4 22.72 -22.74 -5.55
N ILE A 5 21.84 -21.92 -6.13
CA ILE A 5 20.58 -21.53 -5.51
C ILE A 5 19.61 -22.71 -5.48
N THR A 6 19.48 -23.45 -6.58
CA THR A 6 18.66 -24.69 -6.64
C THR A 6 19.11 -25.70 -5.61
N GLY A 7 20.45 -25.90 -5.43
CA GLY A 7 20.97 -26.78 -4.39
C GLY A 7 20.59 -26.35 -2.96
N LYS A 8 20.59 -25.03 -2.68
CA LYS A 8 20.15 -24.50 -1.38
C LYS A 8 18.65 -24.64 -1.16
N LEU A 9 17.84 -24.41 -2.20
CA LEU A 9 16.39 -24.63 -2.19
C LEU A 9 16.05 -26.10 -1.97
N ALA A 10 16.77 -27.02 -2.63
CA ALA A 10 16.61 -28.46 -2.44
C ALA A 10 16.91 -28.90 -1.00
N ALA A 11 17.92 -28.29 -0.35
CA ALA A 11 18.29 -28.57 1.04
C ALA A 11 17.35 -27.91 2.08
N ALA A 12 16.52 -26.95 1.69
CA ALA A 12 15.56 -26.31 2.58
C ALA A 12 14.42 -27.26 2.94
N ARG A 13 13.97 -27.21 4.20
CA ARG A 13 12.81 -27.98 4.67
C ARG A 13 11.47 -27.36 4.24
N ARG A 14 11.39 -26.04 4.31
CA ARG A 14 10.24 -25.22 3.93
C ARG A 14 10.72 -23.97 3.21
N ILE A 15 9.94 -23.54 2.23
CA ILE A 15 10.20 -22.35 1.43
C ILE A 15 8.91 -21.53 1.49
N ASN A 16 8.99 -20.29 1.97
CA ASN A 16 7.89 -19.34 1.88
C ASN A 16 8.14 -18.44 0.67
N ILE A 17 7.10 -18.11 -0.07
CA ILE A 17 7.21 -17.24 -1.23
C ILE A 17 6.40 -15.96 -1.02
N CYS A 18 6.96 -14.84 -1.48
CA CYS A 18 6.24 -13.59 -1.64
C CYS A 18 5.94 -13.41 -3.13
N VAL A 19 4.69 -13.18 -3.45
CA VAL A 19 4.22 -12.92 -4.82
C VAL A 19 3.69 -11.51 -4.89
N ASP A 20 4.15 -10.75 -5.89
CA ASP A 20 3.78 -9.35 -6.10
C ASP A 20 3.56 -9.07 -7.58
N ILE A 21 2.59 -8.20 -7.89
CA ILE A 21 2.32 -7.71 -9.23
C ILE A 21 2.39 -6.19 -9.18
N TRP A 22 3.18 -5.60 -10.05
CA TRP A 22 3.29 -4.15 -10.12
C TRP A 22 3.30 -3.64 -11.56
N THR A 23 2.73 -2.47 -11.76
CA THR A 23 2.76 -1.75 -13.02
C THR A 23 3.74 -0.59 -12.90
N LYS A 24 4.64 -0.44 -13.86
CA LYS A 24 5.58 0.67 -13.88
C LYS A 24 4.86 1.94 -14.32
N TRP A 25 4.95 2.98 -13.52
CA TRP A 25 4.42 4.31 -13.86
C TRP A 25 4.90 4.76 -15.25
N GLY A 26 3.97 5.23 -16.08
CA GLY A 26 4.25 5.70 -17.44
C GLY A 26 4.58 4.60 -18.47
N MET A 27 4.50 3.33 -18.08
CA MET A 27 4.62 2.19 -18.99
C MET A 27 3.37 1.32 -18.90
N SER A 28 2.82 0.94 -20.05
CA SER A 28 1.73 -0.05 -20.18
C SER A 28 2.21 -1.50 -19.93
N ALA A 29 3.13 -1.70 -18.98
CA ALA A 29 3.72 -3.01 -18.71
C ALA A 29 3.64 -3.33 -17.22
N SER A 30 2.93 -4.39 -16.91
CA SER A 30 2.90 -4.99 -15.58
C SER A 30 3.90 -6.11 -15.47
N PHE A 31 4.41 -6.30 -14.27
CA PHE A 31 5.40 -7.31 -13.92
C PHE A 31 4.90 -8.17 -12.77
N PHE A 32 5.24 -9.43 -12.84
CA PHE A 32 4.99 -10.43 -11.81
C PHE A 32 6.33 -10.85 -11.21
N GLY A 33 6.43 -10.80 -9.89
CA GLY A 33 7.64 -11.14 -9.15
C GLY A 33 7.40 -12.21 -8.10
N ILE A 34 8.36 -13.12 -7.95
CA ILE A 34 8.40 -14.09 -6.85
C ILE A 34 9.73 -14.02 -6.14
N THR A 35 9.67 -13.87 -4.82
CA THR A 35 10.83 -13.96 -3.94
C THR A 35 10.66 -15.15 -2.99
N ALA A 36 11.65 -16.04 -2.97
CA ALA A 36 11.67 -17.19 -2.07
C ALA A 36 12.46 -16.87 -0.79
N HIS A 37 11.90 -17.22 0.35
CA HIS A 37 12.47 -17.06 1.67
C HIS A 37 12.60 -18.44 2.32
N PHE A 38 13.78 -18.83 2.71
CA PHE A 38 14.04 -20.15 3.30
C PHE A 38 15.23 -20.15 4.23
N PHE A 39 15.30 -21.16 5.11
CA PHE A 39 16.45 -21.45 5.92
C PHE A 39 17.20 -22.64 5.29
N SER A 40 18.47 -22.43 4.97
CA SER A 40 19.32 -23.50 4.43
C SER A 40 20.02 -24.24 5.56
N ARG A 41 19.91 -25.58 5.54
CA ARG A 41 20.61 -26.45 6.49
C ARG A 41 22.09 -26.57 6.18
N SER A 42 22.51 -26.26 4.96
CA SER A 42 23.91 -26.40 4.53
C SER A 42 24.85 -25.35 5.12
N ASP A 43 24.33 -24.12 5.34
CA ASP A 43 25.10 -23.01 5.87
C ASP A 43 24.48 -22.36 7.13
N HIS A 44 23.37 -22.93 7.63
CA HIS A 44 22.64 -22.47 8.81
C HIS A 44 22.20 -20.99 8.74
N LYS A 45 21.87 -20.51 7.52
CA LYS A 45 21.47 -19.13 7.28
C LYS A 45 20.07 -19.02 6.65
N ARG A 46 19.44 -17.90 6.89
CA ARG A 46 18.28 -17.48 6.13
C ARG A 46 18.74 -16.97 4.77
N HIS A 47 17.98 -17.34 3.75
CA HIS A 47 18.18 -16.88 2.39
C HIS A 47 16.93 -16.21 1.88
N ARG A 48 17.13 -15.17 1.12
CA ARG A 48 16.14 -14.52 0.30
C ARG A 48 16.65 -14.44 -1.12
N VAL A 49 15.85 -14.92 -2.06
CA VAL A 49 16.25 -14.96 -3.46
C VAL A 49 15.05 -14.62 -4.32
N THR A 50 15.18 -13.64 -5.19
CA THR A 50 14.20 -13.40 -6.26
C THR A 50 14.34 -14.48 -7.31
N ILE A 51 13.35 -15.36 -7.40
CA ILE A 51 13.33 -16.51 -8.31
C ILE A 51 12.61 -16.23 -9.62
N ALA A 52 11.78 -15.19 -9.69
CA ALA A 52 11.17 -14.75 -10.93
C ALA A 52 10.94 -13.24 -10.94
N VAL A 53 11.13 -12.64 -12.12
CA VAL A 53 10.57 -11.36 -12.54
C VAL A 53 10.16 -11.55 -13.98
N LYS A 54 8.84 -11.62 -14.24
CA LYS A 54 8.29 -11.87 -15.58
C LYS A 54 7.34 -10.74 -15.95
N ARG A 55 7.28 -10.38 -17.23
CA ARG A 55 6.24 -9.48 -17.72
C ARG A 55 4.89 -10.20 -17.66
N MET A 56 3.89 -9.53 -17.12
CA MET A 56 2.53 -10.05 -17.03
C MET A 56 1.59 -9.18 -17.89
N PRO A 57 1.21 -9.64 -19.10
CA PRO A 57 0.24 -8.93 -19.92
C PRO A 57 -1.17 -8.99 -19.28
N SER A 58 -1.96 -7.94 -19.48
CA SER A 58 -3.38 -7.93 -19.09
C SER A 58 -4.19 -9.01 -19.86
N PRO A 59 -5.25 -9.57 -19.25
CA PRO A 59 -5.74 -9.36 -17.89
C PRO A 59 -4.95 -10.13 -16.83
N HIS A 60 -4.91 -9.61 -15.59
CA HIS A 60 -4.23 -10.24 -14.46
C HIS A 60 -5.20 -11.17 -13.70
N THR A 61 -5.68 -12.23 -14.33
CA THR A 61 -6.64 -13.17 -13.71
C THR A 61 -6.00 -14.05 -12.64
N ALA A 62 -6.82 -14.55 -11.72
CA ALA A 62 -6.41 -15.46 -10.66
C ALA A 62 -5.75 -16.73 -11.21
N ASP A 63 -6.31 -17.32 -12.27
CA ASP A 63 -5.79 -18.51 -12.94
C ASP A 63 -4.38 -18.28 -13.48
N ARG A 64 -4.17 -17.12 -14.12
CA ARG A 64 -2.88 -16.78 -14.68
C ARG A 64 -1.82 -16.56 -13.61
N VAL A 65 -2.19 -15.96 -12.47
CA VAL A 65 -1.30 -15.82 -11.31
C VAL A 65 -0.90 -17.21 -10.79
N SER A 66 -1.89 -18.08 -10.59
CA SER A 66 -1.69 -19.45 -10.11
C SER A 66 -0.81 -20.28 -11.05
N GLU A 67 -1.05 -20.20 -12.37
CA GLU A 67 -0.26 -20.88 -13.39
C GLU A 67 1.20 -20.38 -13.43
N LEU A 68 1.40 -19.06 -13.36
CA LEU A 68 2.74 -18.48 -13.31
C LEU A 68 3.52 -18.93 -12.07
N VAL A 69 2.87 -18.99 -10.91
CA VAL A 69 3.52 -19.52 -9.69
C VAL A 69 3.94 -20.96 -9.88
N LYS A 70 3.04 -21.84 -10.35
CA LYS A 70 3.35 -23.25 -10.62
C LYS A 70 4.52 -23.41 -11.61
N THR A 71 4.49 -22.65 -12.71
CA THR A 71 5.57 -22.64 -13.70
C THR A 71 6.91 -22.25 -13.07
N VAL A 72 6.93 -21.20 -12.24
CA VAL A 72 8.18 -20.76 -11.59
C VAL A 72 8.68 -21.79 -10.58
N LEU A 73 7.80 -22.44 -9.81
CA LEU A 73 8.19 -23.50 -8.89
C LEU A 73 8.79 -24.69 -9.64
N GLN A 74 8.23 -25.08 -10.79
CA GLN A 74 8.77 -26.13 -11.67
C GLN A 74 10.13 -25.71 -12.25
N ASP A 75 10.29 -24.48 -12.76
CA ASP A 75 11.55 -23.94 -13.29
C ASP A 75 12.71 -23.99 -12.28
N TRP A 76 12.39 -23.96 -10.98
CA TRP A 76 13.35 -23.99 -9.88
C TRP A 76 13.38 -25.33 -9.14
N GLU A 77 12.66 -26.35 -9.65
CA GLU A 77 12.60 -27.70 -9.07
C GLU A 77 12.13 -27.65 -7.59
N ILE A 78 11.18 -26.75 -7.26
CA ILE A 78 10.59 -26.60 -5.94
C ILE A 78 9.30 -27.42 -5.89
N PRO A 79 9.26 -28.53 -5.14
CA PRO A 79 8.02 -29.29 -4.95
C PRO A 79 6.98 -28.44 -4.17
N GLU A 80 5.72 -28.55 -4.56
CA GLU A 80 4.62 -27.78 -3.92
C GLU A 80 4.52 -28.05 -2.42
N GLU A 81 4.75 -29.28 -1.98
CA GLU A 81 4.74 -29.66 -0.57
C GLU A 81 5.84 -29.01 0.27
N LYS A 82 6.87 -28.46 -0.35
CA LYS A 82 7.91 -27.66 0.33
C LYS A 82 7.49 -26.21 0.54
N VAL A 83 6.48 -25.72 -0.19
CA VAL A 83 5.97 -24.36 -0.01
C VAL A 83 5.18 -24.31 1.29
N GLY A 84 5.65 -23.51 2.25
CA GLY A 84 5.02 -23.35 3.55
C GLY A 84 3.86 -22.39 3.52
N SER A 85 4.12 -21.18 2.99
CA SER A 85 3.11 -20.13 2.84
C SER A 85 3.43 -19.23 1.64
N VAL A 86 2.37 -18.61 1.12
CA VAL A 86 2.45 -17.61 0.05
C VAL A 86 1.98 -16.28 0.61
N LEU A 87 2.87 -15.29 0.65
CA LEU A 87 2.57 -13.92 1.05
C LEU A 87 2.19 -13.11 -0.18
N THR A 88 1.00 -12.49 -0.17
CA THR A 88 0.53 -11.63 -1.26
C THR A 88 -0.12 -10.36 -0.70
N ASP A 89 -0.34 -9.37 -1.54
CA ASP A 89 -1.27 -8.28 -1.23
C ASP A 89 -2.72 -8.79 -1.11
N ASN A 90 -3.67 -7.88 -0.86
CA ASN A 90 -5.09 -8.21 -0.70
C ASN A 90 -5.91 -7.95 -1.98
N GLY A 91 -5.27 -7.79 -3.14
CA GLY A 91 -5.98 -7.70 -4.41
C GLY A 91 -6.87 -8.91 -4.65
N SER A 92 -8.09 -8.72 -5.17
CA SER A 92 -9.09 -9.78 -5.37
C SER A 92 -8.53 -10.95 -6.16
N ASN A 93 -7.78 -10.69 -7.23
CA ASN A 93 -7.15 -11.72 -8.05
C ASN A 93 -6.07 -12.51 -7.30
N MET A 94 -5.32 -11.85 -6.40
CA MET A 94 -4.35 -12.51 -5.54
C MET A 94 -5.04 -13.38 -4.49
N VAL A 95 -6.12 -12.86 -3.89
CA VAL A 95 -6.93 -13.64 -2.93
C VAL A 95 -7.52 -14.85 -3.62
N ALA A 96 -8.13 -14.69 -4.80
CA ALA A 96 -8.76 -15.77 -5.56
C ALA A 96 -7.73 -16.82 -6.03
N ALA A 97 -6.54 -16.39 -6.50
CA ALA A 97 -5.49 -17.31 -6.98
C ALA A 97 -5.00 -18.30 -5.91
N PHE A 98 -5.12 -17.94 -4.62
CA PHE A 98 -4.62 -18.76 -3.50
C PHE A 98 -5.73 -19.12 -2.49
N LYS A 99 -7.01 -18.97 -2.85
CA LYS A 99 -8.13 -19.39 -2.02
C LYS A 99 -8.11 -20.90 -1.88
N GLN A 100 -7.97 -21.40 -0.66
CA GLN A 100 -8.13 -22.85 -0.40
C GLN A 100 -9.60 -23.22 -0.58
N GLN A 101 -9.88 -24.23 -1.38
CA GLN A 101 -11.19 -24.88 -1.38
C GLN A 101 -11.31 -25.68 -0.07
N VAL A 102 -12.06 -25.15 0.87
CA VAL A 102 -12.59 -25.99 1.95
C VAL A 102 -13.60 -26.91 1.27
N CYS A 103 -13.26 -28.18 1.15
CA CYS A 103 -14.26 -29.18 0.82
C CYS A 103 -15.24 -29.21 2.00
N SER A 104 -16.32 -28.45 1.93
CA SER A 104 -17.47 -28.62 2.79
C SER A 104 -18.16 -29.90 2.35
N ALA A 105 -17.88 -30.99 3.06
CA ALA A 105 -18.89 -32.02 3.24
C ALA A 105 -19.93 -31.39 4.17
N ASP A 106 -21.18 -31.42 3.71
CA ASP A 106 -22.38 -31.04 4.46
C ASP A 106 -22.59 -29.54 4.76
N GLU A 107 -23.25 -28.86 3.83
CA GLU A 107 -24.20 -27.78 4.14
C GLU A 107 -25.36 -27.85 3.15
N ASP A 108 -26.42 -28.57 3.59
CA ASP A 108 -27.77 -28.39 3.09
C ASP A 108 -28.35 -27.10 3.72
N ASP A 109 -29.03 -26.33 2.88
CA ASP A 109 -30.07 -25.34 3.18
C ASP A 109 -29.83 -24.23 4.21
N ILE A 110 -29.68 -22.98 3.76
CA ILE A 110 -30.46 -21.85 4.29
C ILE A 110 -30.61 -20.76 3.21
N ASP A 111 -31.82 -20.63 2.83
CA ASP A 111 -32.74 -19.62 2.31
C ASP A 111 -32.24 -18.18 2.09
N GLY A 112 -32.71 -17.63 0.95
CA GLY A 112 -32.42 -16.32 0.42
C GLY A 112 -32.86 -15.12 1.26
N ARG A 113 -32.11 -14.05 1.12
CA ARG A 113 -32.61 -12.68 1.27
C ARG A 113 -31.93 -11.75 0.26
N GLU A 114 -32.72 -11.37 -0.74
CA GLU A 114 -32.48 -10.20 -1.57
C GLU A 114 -32.45 -8.93 -0.70
N SER A 115 -31.43 -8.10 -0.87
CA SER A 115 -31.48 -6.72 -0.44
C SER A 115 -31.19 -5.81 -1.65
N THR A 116 -32.26 -5.20 -2.11
CA THR A 116 -32.27 -4.11 -3.08
C THR A 116 -31.61 -2.87 -2.48
N ALA A 117 -30.59 -2.34 -3.14
CA ALA A 117 -30.04 -1.02 -2.84
C ALA A 117 -30.52 -0.03 -3.91
N GLU A 118 -31.20 1.01 -3.47
CA GLU A 118 -31.70 2.12 -4.26
C GLU A 118 -30.56 3.07 -4.66
N GLU A 119 -30.54 3.41 -5.93
CA GLU A 119 -29.73 4.49 -6.49
C GLU A 119 -30.32 5.86 -6.08
N SER A 120 -29.50 6.74 -5.54
CA SER A 120 -29.81 8.16 -5.46
C SER A 120 -28.77 8.97 -6.25
N ASN A 121 -29.27 9.47 -7.35
CA ASN A 121 -28.65 10.42 -8.25
C ASN A 121 -28.81 11.83 -7.67
N ASP A 122 -27.73 12.55 -7.40
CA ASP A 122 -27.81 14.00 -7.24
C ASP A 122 -26.63 14.68 -7.93
N MET A 123 -27.02 15.38 -8.98
CA MET A 123 -26.25 16.20 -9.89
C MET A 123 -26.05 17.60 -9.30
N TYR A 124 -24.79 18.04 -9.13
CA TYR A 124 -24.45 19.47 -9.08
C TYR A 124 -23.19 19.76 -9.90
N ASP A 125 -23.45 20.45 -10.98
CA ASP A 125 -22.54 21.12 -11.88
C ASP A 125 -21.91 22.34 -11.19
N THR A 126 -20.59 22.47 -11.17
CA THR A 126 -19.91 23.78 -11.08
C THR A 126 -18.50 23.66 -11.64
N GLU A 127 -18.30 24.30 -12.77
CA GLU A 127 -17.03 24.46 -13.47
C GLU A 127 -16.03 25.28 -12.65
N MET A 128 -14.79 24.76 -12.52
CA MET A 128 -13.60 25.55 -12.24
C MET A 128 -12.36 24.88 -12.83
N GLU A 129 -11.95 25.39 -13.99
CA GLU A 129 -10.74 24.94 -14.69
C GLU A 129 -9.46 25.38 -13.97
N THR A 130 -8.44 24.51 -14.11
CA THR A 130 -7.00 24.61 -13.86
C THR A 130 -6.48 23.87 -12.62
N GLY A 131 -6.30 22.60 -12.74
CA GLY A 131 -5.68 21.66 -11.79
C GLY A 131 -5.98 20.22 -12.12
N GLU A 132 -6.80 20.02 -13.14
CA GLU A 132 -7.52 18.77 -13.42
C GLU A 132 -6.68 17.65 -14.04
N THR A 133 -5.51 17.93 -14.62
CA THR A 133 -4.80 16.91 -15.40
C THR A 133 -4.04 15.90 -14.53
N GLU A 134 -3.45 16.33 -13.41
CA GLU A 134 -2.72 15.42 -12.52
C GLU A 134 -3.66 14.65 -11.57
N THR A 135 -4.77 15.27 -11.17
CA THR A 135 -5.80 14.63 -10.33
C THR A 135 -6.60 13.61 -11.14
N ARG A 136 -6.99 13.94 -12.39
CA ARG A 136 -7.65 13.01 -13.32
C ARG A 136 -6.80 11.78 -13.63
N LEU A 137 -5.49 11.95 -13.86
CA LEU A 137 -4.58 10.81 -14.08
C LEU A 137 -4.42 9.93 -12.83
N ALA A 138 -4.45 10.51 -11.64
CA ALA A 138 -4.41 9.74 -10.40
C ALA A 138 -5.75 9.00 -10.16
N ASP A 139 -6.88 9.65 -10.45
CA ASP A 139 -8.21 9.07 -10.33
C ASP A 139 -8.47 8.02 -11.42
N GLU A 140 -7.99 8.22 -12.66
CA GLU A 140 -8.07 7.23 -13.73
C GLU A 140 -7.20 6.00 -13.43
N VAL A 141 -5.98 6.17 -12.91
CA VAL A 141 -5.13 5.05 -12.47
C VAL A 141 -5.73 4.36 -11.24
N GLN A 142 -6.34 5.11 -10.31
CA GLN A 142 -7.03 4.53 -9.17
C GLN A 142 -8.30 3.79 -9.60
N LYS A 143 -9.07 4.35 -10.54
CA LYS A 143 -10.25 3.70 -11.12
C LYS A 143 -9.89 2.45 -11.93
N GLU A 144 -8.77 2.45 -12.67
CA GLU A 144 -8.24 1.23 -13.30
C GLU A 144 -7.79 0.18 -12.27
N ILE A 145 -7.32 0.59 -11.08
CA ILE A 145 -6.97 -0.31 -9.98
C ILE A 145 -8.25 -0.84 -9.30
N ASP A 146 -9.25 0.02 -9.09
CA ASP A 146 -10.52 -0.33 -8.44
C ASP A 146 -11.47 -1.08 -9.39
N ASP A 147 -11.51 -0.77 -10.70
CA ASP A 147 -12.22 -1.53 -11.75
C ASP A 147 -11.63 -2.96 -11.96
N PHE A 148 -10.42 -3.22 -11.42
CA PHE A 148 -9.87 -4.58 -11.36
C PHE A 148 -10.56 -5.45 -10.31
N ASP A 149 -11.19 -4.85 -9.30
CA ASP A 149 -11.75 -5.60 -8.17
C ASP A 149 -13.17 -6.14 -8.44
N ASP A 150 -13.92 -5.60 -9.42
CA ASP A 150 -15.36 -5.87 -9.54
C ASP A 150 -15.83 -6.73 -10.73
N LYS A 151 -14.95 -7.26 -11.59
CA LYS A 151 -15.39 -8.06 -12.75
C LYS A 151 -15.14 -9.56 -12.61
N GLU A 152 -16.25 -10.25 -12.38
CA GLU A 152 -16.56 -11.68 -12.67
C GLU A 152 -15.50 -12.72 -12.31
N ILE A 153 -15.72 -13.34 -11.18
CA ILE A 153 -15.10 -14.63 -10.80
C ILE A 153 -15.73 -15.72 -11.66
N GLU A 154 -15.17 -16.03 -12.81
CA GLU A 154 -15.52 -17.24 -13.54
C GLU A 154 -15.05 -18.50 -12.77
N HIS A 155 -15.97 -19.44 -12.62
CA HIS A 155 -15.89 -20.62 -11.78
C HIS A 155 -15.03 -21.77 -12.34
N ASN A 156 -13.75 -21.51 -12.67
CA ASN A 156 -12.83 -22.61 -13.03
C ASN A 156 -11.39 -22.32 -12.61
N VAL A 157 -11.16 -22.08 -11.30
CA VAL A 157 -9.84 -21.76 -10.79
C VAL A 157 -9.04 -23.01 -10.48
N ALA A 158 -7.88 -23.16 -11.11
CA ALA A 158 -6.90 -24.20 -10.76
C ALA A 158 -6.24 -23.86 -9.42
N PHE A 159 -6.79 -24.36 -8.31
CA PHE A 159 -6.37 -24.05 -6.96
C PHE A 159 -4.93 -24.47 -6.66
N CYS A 160 -4.11 -23.54 -6.20
CA CYS A 160 -2.87 -23.87 -5.51
C CYS A 160 -3.17 -24.23 -4.06
N GLN A 161 -2.69 -25.40 -3.60
CA GLN A 161 -2.89 -25.88 -2.21
C GLN A 161 -2.02 -25.15 -1.17
N PHE A 162 -1.70 -23.87 -1.39
CA PHE A 162 -0.81 -23.13 -0.51
C PHE A 162 -1.58 -22.33 0.53
N SER A 163 -1.07 -22.31 1.76
CA SER A 163 -1.56 -21.41 2.80
C SER A 163 -1.21 -19.97 2.45
N ARG A 164 -2.21 -19.16 2.07
CA ARG A 164 -2.03 -17.72 1.79
C ARG A 164 -1.93 -16.92 3.08
N MET A 165 -1.02 -15.96 3.12
CA MET A 165 -0.90 -14.95 4.16
C MET A 165 -1.01 -13.56 3.52
N SER A 166 -1.82 -12.69 4.12
CA SER A 166 -1.94 -11.30 3.70
C SER A 166 -0.67 -10.50 4.05
N CYS A 167 -0.25 -9.63 3.15
CA CYS A 167 0.84 -8.70 3.41
C CYS A 167 0.41 -7.65 4.44
N PHE A 168 0.99 -7.69 5.62
CA PHE A 168 0.65 -6.77 6.71
C PHE A 168 0.94 -5.31 6.37
N ALA A 169 2.03 -5.02 5.63
CA ALA A 169 2.31 -3.67 5.14
C ALA A 169 1.19 -3.15 4.23
N HIS A 170 0.65 -4.01 3.36
CA HIS A 170 -0.49 -3.66 2.51
C HIS A 170 -1.78 -3.46 3.33
N THR A 171 -2.01 -4.30 4.33
CA THR A 171 -3.15 -4.12 5.26
C THR A 171 -3.09 -2.76 5.97
N LEU A 172 -1.92 -2.35 6.49
CA LEU A 172 -1.75 -1.02 7.06
C LEU A 172 -2.00 0.09 6.04
N GLN A 173 -1.61 -0.12 4.78
CA GLN A 173 -1.90 0.83 3.69
C GLN A 173 -3.41 1.00 3.47
N LEU A 174 -4.18 -0.08 3.49
CA LEU A 174 -5.65 -0.03 3.34
C LEU A 174 -6.29 0.72 4.51
N VAL A 175 -5.85 0.47 5.74
CA VAL A 175 -6.32 1.21 6.94
C VAL A 175 -6.12 2.71 6.75
N ILE A 176 -4.93 3.14 6.31
CA ILE A 176 -4.62 4.57 6.15
C ILE A 176 -5.39 5.21 4.98
N ARG A 177 -5.68 4.47 3.91
CA ARG A 177 -6.56 4.99 2.83
C ARG A 177 -7.93 5.44 3.35
N ARG A 178 -8.50 4.75 4.35
CA ARG A 178 -9.75 5.20 4.99
C ARG A 178 -9.58 6.55 5.70
N PHE A 179 -8.43 6.77 6.34
CA PHE A 179 -8.09 8.05 6.95
C PHE A 179 -8.01 9.18 5.92
N ASP A 180 -7.38 8.93 4.78
CA ASP A 180 -7.28 9.91 3.69
C ASP A 180 -8.67 10.27 3.10
N GLY A 181 -9.68 9.39 3.25
CA GLY A 181 -11.06 9.63 2.83
C GLY A 181 -11.84 10.65 3.68
N ILE A 182 -11.31 11.11 4.82
CA ILE A 182 -11.99 12.07 5.70
C ILE A 182 -11.90 13.47 5.10
N ARG A 183 -13.04 14.11 4.82
CA ARG A 183 -13.13 15.42 4.11
C ARG A 183 -12.21 16.51 4.67
N CYS A 184 -12.13 16.67 5.99
CA CYS A 184 -11.27 17.70 6.59
C CYS A 184 -9.78 17.41 6.37
N ILE A 185 -9.40 16.14 6.34
CA ILE A 185 -8.02 15.69 6.06
C ILE A 185 -7.71 15.89 4.58
N GLN A 186 -8.60 15.46 3.68
CA GLN A 186 -8.45 15.69 2.24
C GLN A 186 -8.25 17.15 1.92
N HIS A 187 -9.04 18.04 2.54
CA HIS A 187 -8.96 19.47 2.28
C HIS A 187 -7.60 20.05 2.67
N VAL A 188 -7.08 19.74 3.86
CA VAL A 188 -5.79 20.27 4.31
C VAL A 188 -4.62 19.63 3.55
N LEU A 189 -4.69 18.33 3.25
CA LEU A 189 -3.68 17.66 2.42
C LEU A 189 -3.69 18.22 1.00
N GLY A 190 -4.84 18.50 0.40
CA GLY A 190 -4.96 19.14 -0.92
C GLY A 190 -4.26 20.50 -0.97
N LYS A 191 -4.47 21.35 0.06
CA LYS A 191 -3.74 22.62 0.18
C LYS A 191 -2.22 22.40 0.30
N ALA A 192 -1.80 21.45 1.11
CA ALA A 192 -0.38 21.12 1.28
C ALA A 192 0.25 20.64 -0.04
N HIS A 193 -0.43 19.73 -0.77
CA HIS A 193 0.00 19.27 -2.09
C HIS A 193 0.12 20.41 -3.10
N THR A 194 -0.87 21.30 -3.16
CA THR A 194 -0.84 22.48 -4.05
C THR A 194 0.33 23.37 -3.74
N LEU A 195 0.59 23.67 -2.47
CA LEU A 195 1.72 24.49 -2.04
C LEU A 195 3.06 23.84 -2.40
N VAL A 196 3.23 22.53 -2.08
CA VAL A 196 4.45 21.78 -2.40
C VAL A 196 4.70 21.73 -3.91
N SER A 197 3.65 21.47 -4.70
CA SER A 197 3.75 21.47 -6.17
C SER A 197 4.14 22.84 -6.72
N LYS A 198 3.55 23.93 -6.20
CA LYS A 198 3.86 25.30 -6.59
C LYS A 198 5.34 25.63 -6.33
N VAL A 199 5.85 25.28 -5.14
CA VAL A 199 7.25 25.54 -4.77
C VAL A 199 8.19 24.70 -5.63
N ASN A 200 7.92 23.41 -5.80
CA ASN A 200 8.79 22.50 -6.57
C ASN A 200 8.81 22.84 -8.08
N LYS A 201 7.74 23.42 -8.64
CA LYS A 201 7.69 23.91 -10.03
C LYS A 201 8.49 25.22 -10.23
N SER A 202 8.82 25.96 -9.15
CA SER A 202 9.57 27.20 -9.21
C SER A 202 11.04 27.00 -8.82
N THR A 203 11.93 27.14 -9.79
CA THR A 203 13.39 27.09 -9.55
C THR A 203 13.82 28.12 -8.48
N LYS A 204 13.30 29.36 -8.57
CA LYS A 204 13.60 30.43 -7.62
C LYS A 204 13.20 30.06 -6.19
N ALA A 205 11.98 29.57 -6.00
CA ALA A 205 11.48 29.17 -4.68
C ALA A 205 12.27 27.97 -4.12
N THR A 206 12.52 26.96 -4.96
CA THR A 206 13.26 25.76 -4.57
C THR A 206 14.70 26.08 -4.18
N GLU A 207 15.43 26.87 -4.97
CA GLU A 207 16.80 27.26 -4.67
C GLU A 207 16.87 28.09 -3.37
N ARG A 208 15.94 29.04 -3.20
CA ARG A 208 15.88 29.86 -1.99
C ARG A 208 15.58 28.99 -0.74
N LEU A 209 14.65 28.03 -0.83
CA LEU A 209 14.38 27.13 0.25
C LEU A 209 15.60 26.26 0.60
N ILE A 210 16.32 25.75 -0.41
CA ILE A 210 17.54 24.97 -0.19
C ILE A 210 18.61 25.83 0.50
N GLN A 211 18.78 27.09 0.13
CA GLN A 211 19.73 28.00 0.78
C GLN A 211 19.41 28.16 2.27
N LEU A 212 18.13 28.28 2.64
CA LEU A 212 17.70 28.53 4.01
C LEU A 212 17.62 27.23 4.85
N ALA A 213 17.02 26.19 4.30
CA ALA A 213 16.68 24.97 5.04
C ALA A 213 17.62 23.80 4.76
N GLN A 214 18.52 23.89 3.76
CA GLN A 214 19.37 22.79 3.25
C GLN A 214 18.56 21.53 2.84
N LYS A 215 17.27 21.70 2.55
CA LYS A 215 16.33 20.62 2.24
C LYS A 215 15.36 21.05 1.15
N LYS A 216 14.94 20.07 0.34
CA LYS A 216 13.85 20.23 -0.65
C LYS A 216 12.53 19.72 -0.09
N LEU A 217 11.43 20.26 -0.62
CA LEU A 217 10.12 19.65 -0.40
C LEU A 217 10.01 18.32 -1.14
N VAL A 218 9.25 17.40 -0.55
CA VAL A 218 9.01 16.06 -1.09
C VAL A 218 7.64 16.05 -1.74
N ASN A 219 7.53 15.56 -2.98
CA ASN A 219 6.24 15.30 -3.61
C ASN A 219 5.68 13.97 -3.08
N ALA A 220 4.38 13.94 -2.82
CA ALA A 220 3.73 12.67 -2.56
C ALA A 220 3.55 11.86 -3.84
N CYS A 221 3.66 10.56 -3.72
CA CYS A 221 3.31 9.60 -4.76
C CYS A 221 1.90 9.08 -4.47
N PRO A 222 0.93 9.21 -5.38
CA PRO A 222 -0.46 8.85 -5.12
C PRO A 222 -0.67 7.39 -4.71
N THR A 223 0.22 6.50 -5.14
CA THR A 223 0.13 5.06 -4.88
C THR A 223 0.71 4.62 -3.53
N ARG A 224 1.35 5.52 -2.75
CA ARG A 224 2.04 5.17 -1.50
C ARG A 224 1.71 6.16 -0.41
N TRP A 225 0.89 5.80 0.57
CA TRP A 225 0.54 6.63 1.72
C TRP A 225 1.76 7.17 2.50
N SER A 226 2.82 6.36 2.58
CA SER A 226 4.06 6.79 3.24
C SER A 226 4.66 8.04 2.61
N SER A 227 4.38 8.31 1.33
CA SER A 227 4.82 9.54 0.67
C SER A 227 4.02 10.76 1.12
N THR A 228 2.73 10.61 1.45
CA THR A 228 1.90 11.67 2.05
C THR A 228 2.43 12.03 3.43
N TYR A 229 2.76 11.03 4.27
CA TYR A 229 3.41 11.27 5.55
C TYR A 229 4.74 12.03 5.38
N LEU A 230 5.61 11.58 4.47
CA LEU A 230 6.90 12.22 4.21
C LEU A 230 6.75 13.65 3.68
N LEU A 231 5.71 13.94 2.89
CA LEU A 231 5.39 15.29 2.44
C LEU A 231 5.03 16.17 3.63
N VAL A 232 4.10 15.70 4.49
CA VAL A 232 3.63 16.45 5.66
C VAL A 232 4.78 16.69 6.64
N ASP A 233 5.54 15.65 6.96
CA ASP A 233 6.68 15.73 7.87
C ASP A 233 7.74 16.72 7.38
N ARG A 234 8.12 16.63 6.09
CA ARG A 234 9.07 17.58 5.48
C ARG A 234 8.53 18.99 5.44
N LEU A 235 7.24 19.17 5.14
CA LEU A 235 6.61 20.48 5.08
C LEU A 235 6.64 21.16 6.47
N LEU A 236 6.34 20.42 7.53
CA LEU A 236 6.40 20.88 8.92
C LEU A 236 7.85 21.19 9.35
N GLU A 237 8.79 20.34 8.99
CA GLU A 237 10.21 20.51 9.31
C GLU A 237 10.77 21.82 8.75
N VAL A 238 10.42 22.17 7.53
CA VAL A 238 10.93 23.38 6.87
C VAL A 238 10.00 24.60 7.01
N ARG A 239 8.92 24.51 7.79
CA ARG A 239 7.83 25.49 7.90
C ARG A 239 8.34 26.93 8.03
N GLN A 240 9.28 27.20 8.94
CA GLN A 240 9.78 28.54 9.20
C GLN A 240 10.50 29.11 7.95
N HIS A 241 11.39 28.33 7.35
CA HIS A 241 12.13 28.73 6.16
C HIS A 241 11.21 28.87 4.94
N LEU A 242 10.22 27.98 4.82
CA LEU A 242 9.22 28.06 3.77
C LEU A 242 8.38 29.34 3.88
N THR A 243 7.95 29.71 5.09
CA THR A 243 7.21 30.97 5.33
C THR A 243 8.01 32.17 4.84
N THR A 244 9.31 32.26 5.16
CA THR A 244 10.19 33.32 4.66
C THR A 244 10.25 33.37 3.13
N VAL A 245 10.38 32.19 2.49
CA VAL A 245 10.40 32.11 1.01
C VAL A 245 9.08 32.58 0.40
N LEU A 246 7.95 32.21 1.00
CA LEU A 246 6.63 32.61 0.50
C LEU A 246 6.42 34.13 0.66
N GLU A 247 6.85 34.71 1.77
CA GLU A 247 6.81 36.17 2.01
C GLU A 247 7.69 36.92 1.00
N GLU A 248 8.94 36.46 0.76
CA GLU A 248 9.83 37.05 -0.24
C GLU A 248 9.29 37.02 -1.67
N LEU A 249 8.42 36.05 -1.97
CA LEU A 249 7.80 35.84 -3.28
C LEU A 249 6.37 36.39 -3.39
N GLU A 250 5.86 36.99 -2.30
CA GLU A 250 4.49 37.47 -2.19
C GLU A 250 3.45 36.37 -2.51
N TRP A 251 3.70 35.12 -2.05
CA TRP A 251 2.83 33.99 -2.25
C TRP A 251 2.01 33.70 -0.99
N ASP A 252 0.77 33.25 -1.21
CA ASP A 252 -0.09 32.78 -0.12
C ASP A 252 0.53 31.62 0.65
N ASN A 253 0.41 31.67 1.96
CA ASN A 253 0.80 30.60 2.87
C ASN A 253 -0.43 29.84 3.37
N LEU A 254 -0.21 28.66 3.92
CA LEU A 254 -1.22 27.92 4.67
C LEU A 254 -1.62 28.72 5.93
N GLN A 255 -2.89 28.62 6.33
CA GLN A 255 -3.38 29.24 7.54
C GLN A 255 -2.84 28.53 8.80
N ASN A 256 -2.82 29.22 9.93
CA ASN A 256 -2.39 28.62 11.19
C ASN A 256 -3.24 27.39 11.60
N THR A 257 -4.48 27.35 11.20
CA THR A 257 -5.37 26.19 11.38
C THR A 257 -4.92 25.01 10.53
N ASP A 258 -4.52 25.24 9.27
CA ASP A 258 -4.02 24.22 8.37
C ASP A 258 -2.72 23.61 8.93
N TRP A 259 -1.79 24.46 9.38
CA TRP A 259 -0.53 24.01 10.02
C TRP A 259 -0.76 23.14 11.26
N LYS A 260 -1.72 23.52 12.11
CA LYS A 260 -2.07 22.71 13.28
C LYS A 260 -2.69 21.37 12.90
N GLN A 261 -3.51 21.34 11.85
CA GLN A 261 -4.08 20.08 11.34
C GLN A 261 -3.00 19.17 10.75
N LEU A 262 -2.05 19.73 9.96
CA LEU A 262 -0.92 18.96 9.44
C LEU A 262 -0.05 18.37 10.54
N ASP A 263 0.21 19.14 11.61
CA ASP A 263 0.96 18.67 12.77
C ASP A 263 0.25 17.49 13.46
N SER A 264 -1.05 17.59 13.61
CA SER A 264 -1.89 16.52 14.14
C SER A 264 -1.95 15.28 13.24
N ILE A 265 -2.01 15.46 11.92
CA ILE A 265 -1.96 14.36 10.94
C ILE A 265 -0.61 13.64 11.02
N ARG A 266 0.49 14.40 11.09
CA ARG A 266 1.82 13.83 11.28
C ARG A 266 1.89 12.97 12.54
N ASP A 267 1.39 13.49 13.66
CA ASP A 267 1.45 12.79 14.95
C ASP A 267 0.65 11.48 14.93
N ILE A 268 -0.53 11.46 14.30
CA ILE A 268 -1.32 10.23 14.13
C ILE A 268 -0.60 9.22 13.23
N LEU A 269 -0.06 9.66 12.09
CA LEU A 269 0.50 8.77 11.08
C LEU A 269 1.96 8.33 11.37
N SER A 270 2.67 9.02 12.28
CA SER A 270 4.08 8.75 12.57
C SER A 270 4.36 7.29 12.95
N PRO A 271 3.65 6.65 13.89
CA PRO A 271 3.89 5.25 14.22
C PRO A 271 3.60 4.31 13.05
N PHE A 272 2.58 4.60 12.23
CA PHE A 272 2.30 3.81 11.04
C PHE A 272 3.46 3.85 10.04
N ALA A 273 4.08 5.02 9.85
CA ALA A 273 5.24 5.16 8.97
C ALA A 273 6.45 4.38 9.49
N ILE A 274 6.72 4.47 10.79
CA ILE A 274 7.80 3.74 11.45
C ILE A 274 7.59 2.23 11.29
N TYR A 275 6.40 1.73 11.63
CA TYR A 275 6.12 0.29 11.59
C TYR A 275 6.03 -0.25 10.17
N THR A 276 5.50 0.52 9.21
CA THR A 276 5.56 0.11 7.80
C THR A 276 6.99 -0.04 7.32
N SER A 277 7.89 0.88 7.70
CA SER A 277 9.31 0.76 7.38
C SER A 277 9.95 -0.46 8.03
N LEU A 278 9.62 -0.71 9.30
CA LEU A 278 10.14 -1.86 10.07
C LEU A 278 9.73 -3.19 9.43
N ILE A 279 8.43 -3.37 9.12
CA ILE A 279 7.93 -4.63 8.55
C ILE A 279 8.31 -4.84 7.09
N SER A 280 8.68 -3.78 6.38
CA SER A 280 9.23 -3.85 5.02
C SER A 280 10.73 -4.18 5.01
N GLY A 281 11.36 -4.27 6.18
CA GLY A 281 12.77 -4.63 6.33
C GLY A 281 13.05 -6.08 5.95
N GLU A 282 14.27 -6.36 5.56
CA GLU A 282 14.71 -7.64 5.02
C GLU A 282 15.69 -8.38 5.96
N ASP A 283 16.23 -7.68 6.94
CA ASP A 283 17.32 -8.18 7.78
C ASP A 283 16.90 -9.22 8.82
N PHE A 284 15.60 -9.25 9.17
CA PHE A 284 15.03 -10.16 10.17
C PHE A 284 13.63 -10.66 9.78
N THR A 285 13.12 -11.62 10.57
CA THR A 285 11.78 -12.17 10.36
C THR A 285 10.74 -11.21 10.93
N THR A 286 10.00 -10.51 10.07
CA THR A 286 9.08 -9.44 10.47
C THR A 286 7.72 -9.94 10.98
N VAL A 287 7.34 -11.19 10.71
CA VAL A 287 6.03 -11.77 11.09
C VAL A 287 5.81 -11.74 12.60
N SER A 288 6.87 -11.93 13.40
CA SER A 288 6.80 -11.87 14.87
C SER A 288 6.52 -10.46 15.42
N CYS A 289 6.73 -9.42 14.61
CA CYS A 289 6.46 -8.04 14.98
C CYS A 289 5.01 -7.61 14.76
N VAL A 290 4.21 -8.38 14.01
CA VAL A 290 2.85 -7.99 13.62
C VAL A 290 1.96 -7.74 14.86
N VAL A 291 1.90 -8.70 15.79
CA VAL A 291 1.05 -8.56 16.99
C VAL A 291 1.49 -7.40 17.89
N PRO A 292 2.78 -7.26 18.26
CA PRO A 292 3.24 -6.10 19.00
C PRO A 292 2.92 -4.77 18.33
N ILE A 293 3.14 -4.66 17.01
CA ILE A 293 2.85 -3.45 16.24
C ILE A 293 1.36 -3.10 16.30
N LEU A 294 0.48 -4.09 16.11
CA LEU A 294 -0.97 -3.86 16.22
C LEU A 294 -1.37 -3.36 17.61
N MET A 295 -0.79 -3.91 18.66
CA MET A 295 -1.07 -3.46 20.03
C MET A 295 -0.62 -2.02 20.24
N GLU A 296 0.60 -1.67 19.81
CA GLU A 296 1.13 -0.33 19.96
C GLU A 296 0.35 0.70 19.12
N LEU A 297 -0.03 0.36 17.88
CA LEU A 297 -0.88 1.25 17.07
C LEU A 297 -2.24 1.49 17.72
N LYS A 298 -2.86 0.46 18.30
CA LYS A 298 -4.13 0.61 19.03
C LYS A 298 -3.97 1.53 20.25
N MET A 299 -2.95 1.33 21.07
CA MET A 299 -2.66 2.17 22.23
C MET A 299 -2.41 3.62 21.82
N HIS A 300 -1.60 3.84 20.77
CA HIS A 300 -1.35 5.18 20.24
C HIS A 300 -2.64 5.88 19.80
N LEU A 301 -3.52 5.20 19.08
CA LEU A 301 -4.79 5.76 18.63
C LEU A 301 -5.75 6.05 19.79
N GLU A 302 -5.69 5.29 20.88
CA GLU A 302 -6.45 5.56 22.11
C GLU A 302 -5.98 6.84 22.79
N GLU A 303 -4.66 7.08 22.84
CA GLU A 303 -4.08 8.31 23.40
C GLU A 303 -4.42 9.55 22.54
N MET A 304 -4.56 9.36 21.20
CA MET A 304 -4.89 10.43 20.24
C MET A 304 -6.37 10.86 20.21
N LYS A 305 -7.24 10.30 21.04
CA LYS A 305 -8.68 10.68 21.14
C LYS A 305 -8.90 12.09 21.73
N LYS A 306 -8.07 13.05 21.31
CA LYS A 306 -8.19 14.47 21.69
C LYS A 306 -9.24 15.20 20.84
N PRO A 307 -9.87 16.29 21.35
CA PRO A 307 -10.83 17.06 20.58
C PRO A 307 -10.27 17.52 19.23
N GLY A 308 -11.01 17.26 18.15
CA GLY A 308 -10.65 17.63 16.77
C GLY A 308 -10.08 16.48 15.90
N LEU A 309 -9.56 15.41 16.51
CA LEU A 309 -9.05 14.22 15.81
C LEU A 309 -9.65 12.91 16.29
N SER A 310 -10.53 12.96 17.29
CA SER A 310 -11.15 11.77 17.88
C SER A 310 -11.87 10.90 16.85
N THR A 311 -12.53 11.52 15.87
CA THR A 311 -13.22 10.80 14.78
C THR A 311 -12.24 10.07 13.87
N ALA A 312 -11.11 10.70 13.52
CA ALA A 312 -10.10 10.10 12.66
C ALA A 312 -9.36 8.95 13.37
N ALA A 313 -8.98 9.15 14.64
CA ALA A 313 -8.36 8.12 15.45
C ALA A 313 -9.33 6.94 15.71
N ALA A 314 -10.60 7.21 15.98
CA ALA A 314 -11.62 6.18 16.14
C ALA A 314 -11.85 5.37 14.86
N LEU A 315 -11.86 6.03 13.69
CA LEU A 315 -11.94 5.34 12.39
C LEU A 315 -10.76 4.40 12.19
N LEU A 316 -9.52 4.89 12.35
CA LEU A 316 -8.33 4.05 12.22
C LEU A 316 -8.33 2.89 13.21
N GLN A 317 -8.81 3.11 14.43
CA GLN A 317 -8.93 2.07 15.44
C GLN A 317 -9.93 1.00 15.04
N SER A 318 -11.09 1.37 14.49
CA SER A 318 -12.09 0.41 14.00
C SER A 318 -11.55 -0.41 12.82
N GLU A 319 -10.83 0.21 11.90
CA GLU A 319 -10.23 -0.48 10.75
C GLU A 319 -9.08 -1.43 11.15
N LEU A 320 -8.39 -1.19 12.26
CA LEU A 320 -7.39 -2.14 12.81
C LEU A 320 -8.01 -3.36 13.52
N HIS A 321 -9.34 -3.37 13.75
CA HIS A 321 -10.06 -4.51 14.33
C HIS A 321 -10.61 -5.46 13.26
N ASN A 322 -10.84 -4.97 12.03
CA ASN A 322 -11.32 -5.72 10.88
C ASN A 322 -10.16 -6.33 10.09
#